data_f8566b84416c9038e565c11961c76b3c
#
_entry.id   f8566b84416c9038e565c11961c76b3c
#
_cell.length_a   1.000
_cell.length_b   1.000
_cell.length_c   1.000
_cell.angle_alpha   90.00
_cell.angle_beta   90.00
_cell.angle_gamma   90.00
#
_symmetry.space_group_name_H-M   'P 1'
#
loop_
_entity.id
_entity.type
_entity.pdbx_description
1 polymer ?
#
loop_
_entity_poly.entity_id
_entity_poly.type
_entity_poly.pdbx_seq_one_letter_code
_entity_poly.pdbx_strand_id
1 'polypeptide(L)'
;MKLLKNYAFLALLLSLVFVACSKDDDNKPSSSSHKVYFKAVASTGSSISVAVWGYDGKTTTASSLSGTTWTSPEFEVPAGTIIANAAVSATGVNASSTLKLQVFVDGEMKDEGSSSGEILSASVSHSF
;
A
#
# COMPACT_ATOMS: atom_id res chain seq x y z
N MET A 1 57.56 -10.86 24.21
CA MET A 1 56.60 -10.03 24.92
C MET A 1 55.98 -8.93 24.08
N LYS A 2 56.76 -8.25 23.28
CA LYS A 2 56.22 -7.19 22.40
C LYS A 2 55.36 -7.72 21.25
N LEU A 3 55.55 -8.94 20.83
CA LEU A 3 54.80 -9.58 19.76
C LEU A 3 53.37 -9.98 20.16
N LEU A 4 53.14 -10.30 21.42
CA LEU A 4 51.85 -10.68 21.95
C LEU A 4 50.88 -9.50 22.00
N LYS A 5 51.37 -8.28 22.19
CA LYS A 5 50.53 -7.08 22.16
C LYS A 5 50.02 -6.77 20.76
N ASN A 6 50.79 -7.09 19.75
CA ASN A 6 50.39 -6.84 18.39
C ASN A 6 49.33 -7.83 17.88
N TYR A 7 49.38 -9.06 18.34
CA TYR A 7 48.39 -10.08 18.00
C TYR A 7 47.01 -9.82 18.63
N ALA A 8 47.01 -9.31 19.85
CA ALA A 8 45.77 -8.95 20.53
C ALA A 8 45.09 -7.76 19.84
N PHE A 9 45.87 -6.86 19.30
CA PHE A 9 45.33 -5.70 18.57
C PHE A 9 44.77 -6.09 17.19
N LEU A 10 45.39 -7.05 16.54
CA LEU A 10 44.94 -7.56 15.25
C LEU A 10 43.65 -8.35 15.38
N ALA A 11 43.48 -9.11 16.44
CA ALA A 11 42.28 -9.86 16.72
C ALA A 11 41.09 -8.95 17.01
N LEU A 12 41.32 -7.82 17.64
CA LEU A 12 40.25 -6.84 17.93
C LEU A 12 39.75 -6.12 16.68
N LEU A 13 40.62 -5.88 15.73
CA LEU A 13 40.26 -5.25 14.47
C LEU A 13 39.44 -6.18 13.55
N LEU A 14 39.67 -7.48 13.63
CA LEU A 14 38.92 -8.44 12.83
C LEU A 14 37.47 -8.59 13.29
N SER A 15 37.20 -8.39 14.55
CA SER A 15 35.87 -8.54 15.10
C SER A 15 34.93 -7.37 14.72
N LEU A 16 35.47 -6.23 14.36
CA LEU A 16 34.68 -5.07 13.94
C LEU A 16 34.15 -5.17 12.50
N VAL A 17 34.78 -5.98 11.67
CA VAL A 17 34.38 -6.13 10.28
C VAL A 17 33.08 -6.93 10.13
N PHE A 18 32.79 -7.84 11.06
CA PHE A 18 31.57 -8.63 11.00
C PHE A 18 30.29 -7.85 11.31
N VAL A 19 30.40 -6.75 12.04
CA VAL A 19 29.23 -5.94 12.40
C VAL A 19 28.76 -5.07 11.22
N ALA A 20 29.64 -4.78 10.28
CA ALA A 20 29.30 -3.98 9.10
C ALA A 20 28.53 -4.76 8.02
N CYS A 21 28.54 -6.09 8.05
CA CYS A 21 27.90 -6.92 7.02
C CYS A 21 26.45 -7.30 7.36
N SER A 22 25.91 -6.88 8.47
CA SER A 22 24.57 -7.27 8.91
C SER A 22 23.46 -6.30 8.47
N LYS A 23 23.74 -5.36 7.59
CA LYS A 23 22.80 -4.30 7.20
C LYS A 23 22.28 -4.40 5.77
N ASP A 24 22.54 -5.47 5.07
CA ASP A 24 22.24 -5.58 3.63
C ASP A 24 20.89 -6.23 3.34
N ASP A 25 19.96 -6.22 4.27
CA ASP A 25 18.66 -6.88 4.11
C ASP A 25 17.55 -5.95 3.62
N ASP A 26 17.89 -4.84 2.97
CA ASP A 26 16.92 -3.79 2.60
C ASP A 26 16.12 -4.09 1.32
N ASN A 27 16.37 -5.21 0.64
CA ASN A 27 15.72 -5.56 -0.61
C ASN A 27 14.53 -6.52 -0.45
N LYS A 28 14.07 -6.75 0.75
CA LYS A 28 12.90 -7.61 1.01
C LYS A 28 11.62 -6.80 1.01
N PRO A 29 10.47 -7.42 0.62
CA PRO A 29 9.16 -6.83 0.88
C PRO A 29 9.08 -6.43 2.35
N SER A 30 8.25 -5.47 2.67
CA SER A 30 8.13 -4.92 4.01
C SER A 30 8.20 -6.01 5.09
N SER A 31 9.10 -5.86 6.05
CA SER A 31 9.25 -6.78 7.19
C SER A 31 8.25 -6.52 8.30
N SER A 32 7.37 -5.53 8.15
CA SER A 32 6.35 -5.17 9.13
C SER A 32 4.96 -5.19 8.52
N SER A 33 3.95 -5.37 9.36
CA SER A 33 2.57 -5.23 8.95
C SER A 33 2.22 -3.75 8.74
N HIS A 34 1.19 -3.50 7.94
CA HIS A 34 0.69 -2.16 7.66
C HIS A 34 -0.82 -2.12 7.79
N LYS A 35 -1.34 -0.94 8.10
CA LYS A 35 -2.78 -0.68 8.09
C LYS A 35 -3.15 0.01 6.78
N VAL A 36 -4.15 -0.52 6.09
CA VAL A 36 -4.53 -0.07 4.75
C VAL A 36 -6.02 0.23 4.73
N TYR A 37 -6.41 1.30 4.06
CA TYR A 37 -7.79 1.50 3.65
C TYR A 37 -7.83 2.22 2.30
N PHE A 38 -8.98 2.14 1.65
CA PHE A 38 -9.25 2.79 0.37
C PHE A 38 -10.37 3.78 0.52
N LYS A 39 -10.31 4.86 -0.25
CA LYS A 39 -11.34 5.89 -0.27
C LYS A 39 -11.68 6.27 -1.70
N ALA A 40 -12.96 6.27 -2.02
CA ALA A 40 -13.48 6.70 -3.31
C ALA A 40 -14.35 7.94 -3.16
N VAL A 41 -14.19 8.88 -4.08
CA VAL A 41 -14.98 10.11 -4.15
C VAL A 41 -15.42 10.30 -5.60
N ALA A 42 -16.72 10.38 -5.81
CA ALA A 42 -17.32 10.67 -7.11
C ALA A 42 -17.85 12.11 -7.12
N SER A 43 -17.95 12.69 -8.31
CA SER A 43 -18.50 14.04 -8.48
C SER A 43 -20.00 14.06 -8.14
N THR A 44 -20.50 15.27 -7.85
CA THR A 44 -21.89 15.51 -7.46
C THR A 44 -22.86 14.86 -8.45
N GLY A 45 -23.86 14.17 -7.93
CA GLY A 45 -24.88 13.48 -8.71
C GLY A 45 -24.51 12.09 -9.19
N SER A 46 -23.24 11.72 -9.11
CA SER A 46 -22.78 10.36 -9.43
C SER A 46 -23.14 9.40 -8.30
N SER A 47 -23.16 8.11 -8.60
CA SER A 47 -23.47 7.08 -7.61
C SER A 47 -22.47 5.93 -7.68
N ILE A 48 -21.75 5.71 -6.60
CA ILE A 48 -20.87 4.56 -6.44
C ILE A 48 -21.72 3.31 -6.23
N SER A 49 -21.40 2.24 -6.94
CA SER A 49 -22.21 1.02 -6.92
C SER A 49 -21.50 -0.21 -6.34
N VAL A 50 -20.24 -0.40 -6.71
CA VAL A 50 -19.47 -1.60 -6.33
C VAL A 50 -18.03 -1.20 -6.00
N ALA A 51 -17.48 -1.83 -4.95
CA ALA A 51 -16.07 -1.73 -4.62
C ALA A 51 -15.50 -3.12 -4.36
N VAL A 52 -14.30 -3.37 -4.88
CA VAL A 52 -13.54 -4.59 -4.64
C VAL A 52 -12.17 -4.17 -4.15
N TRP A 53 -11.71 -4.73 -3.04
CA TRP A 53 -10.40 -4.38 -2.49
C TRP A 53 -9.77 -5.56 -1.76
N GLY A 54 -8.47 -5.49 -1.57
CA GLY A 54 -7.75 -6.51 -0.84
C GLY A 54 -6.25 -6.41 -1.01
N TYR A 55 -5.58 -7.50 -0.72
CA TYR A 55 -4.13 -7.62 -0.84
C TYR A 55 -3.75 -9.04 -1.26
N ASP A 56 -2.69 -9.16 -2.05
CA ASP A 56 -2.12 -10.44 -2.49
C ASP A 56 -3.17 -11.44 -3.00
N GLY A 57 -4.15 -10.96 -3.78
CA GLY A 57 -5.21 -11.79 -4.34
C GLY A 57 -6.36 -12.12 -3.39
N LYS A 58 -6.28 -11.72 -2.13
CA LYS A 58 -7.38 -11.85 -1.17
C LYS A 58 -8.29 -10.64 -1.29
N THR A 59 -9.49 -10.83 -1.83
CA THR A 59 -10.39 -9.71 -2.13
C THR A 59 -11.68 -9.77 -1.35
N THR A 60 -12.21 -8.60 -1.06
CA THR A 60 -13.54 -8.38 -0.48
C THR A 60 -14.34 -7.52 -1.45
N THR A 61 -15.61 -7.82 -1.62
CA THR A 61 -16.52 -7.07 -2.50
C THR A 61 -17.65 -6.47 -1.70
N ALA A 62 -17.90 -5.18 -1.92
CA ALA A 62 -19.10 -4.49 -1.44
C ALA A 62 -19.94 -4.12 -2.64
N SER A 63 -21.19 -4.53 -2.66
CA SER A 63 -22.15 -4.24 -3.72
C SER A 63 -23.35 -3.48 -3.17
N SER A 64 -24.22 -3.04 -4.06
CA SER A 64 -25.41 -2.26 -3.67
C SER A 64 -25.06 -0.99 -2.90
N LEU A 65 -23.93 -0.39 -3.22
CA LEU A 65 -23.50 0.88 -2.67
C LEU A 65 -24.28 2.02 -3.30
N SER A 66 -24.27 3.18 -2.66
CA SER A 66 -24.90 4.39 -3.16
C SER A 66 -24.16 5.63 -2.66
N GLY A 67 -24.45 6.77 -3.26
CA GLY A 67 -23.84 8.04 -2.88
C GLY A 67 -22.52 8.30 -3.59
N THR A 68 -21.89 9.40 -3.24
CA THR A 68 -20.69 9.92 -3.90
C THR A 68 -19.38 9.58 -3.18
N THR A 69 -19.46 8.97 -2.01
CA THR A 69 -18.28 8.60 -1.24
C THR A 69 -18.37 7.17 -0.76
N TRP A 70 -17.21 6.54 -0.68
CA TRP A 70 -17.07 5.21 -0.09
C TRP A 70 -15.69 5.11 0.54
N THR A 71 -15.64 4.50 1.71
CA THR A 71 -14.37 4.20 2.39
C THR A 71 -14.41 2.75 2.85
N SER A 72 -13.37 1.99 2.52
CA SER A 72 -13.25 0.63 3.02
C SER A 72 -13.02 0.62 4.54
N PRO A 73 -13.37 -0.48 5.22
CA PRO A 73 -12.83 -0.71 6.55
C PRO A 73 -11.30 -0.69 6.50
N GLU A 74 -10.67 -0.18 7.55
CA GLU A 74 -9.22 -0.31 7.71
C GLU A 74 -8.89 -1.76 8.02
N PHE A 75 -7.89 -2.32 7.36
CA PHE A 75 -7.46 -3.69 7.57
C PHE A 75 -5.95 -3.76 7.66
N GLU A 76 -5.47 -4.79 8.34
CA GLU A 76 -4.04 -5.01 8.49
C GLU A 76 -3.56 -5.99 7.44
N VAL A 77 -2.49 -5.61 6.72
CA VAL A 77 -1.77 -6.51 5.83
C VAL A 77 -0.55 -7.05 6.57
N PRO A 78 -0.33 -8.37 6.56
CA PRO A 78 0.80 -8.96 7.29
C PRO A 78 2.13 -8.57 6.68
N ALA A 79 3.19 -8.72 7.46
CA ALA A 79 4.54 -8.61 6.96
C ALA A 79 4.75 -9.56 5.77
N GLY A 80 5.45 -9.10 4.75
CA GLY A 80 5.66 -9.87 3.52
C GLY A 80 4.59 -9.70 2.47
N THR A 81 3.56 -8.88 2.71
CA THR A 81 2.58 -8.52 1.69
C THR A 81 3.26 -7.80 0.54
N ILE A 82 2.90 -8.15 -0.68
CA ILE A 82 3.51 -7.59 -1.89
C ILE A 82 2.72 -6.40 -2.40
N ILE A 83 1.39 -6.52 -2.48
CA ILE A 83 0.54 -5.50 -3.10
C ILE A 83 -0.82 -5.41 -2.41
N ALA A 84 -1.31 -4.19 -2.25
CA ALA A 84 -2.71 -3.92 -1.92
C ALA A 84 -3.35 -3.18 -3.08
N ASN A 85 -4.58 -3.53 -3.43
CA ASN A 85 -5.25 -2.93 -4.57
C ASN A 85 -6.76 -2.84 -4.36
N ALA A 86 -7.38 -1.97 -5.13
CA ALA A 86 -8.83 -1.79 -5.16
C ALA A 86 -9.31 -1.35 -6.54
N ALA A 87 -10.57 -1.64 -6.80
CA ALA A 87 -11.29 -1.12 -7.96
C ALA A 87 -12.70 -0.73 -7.52
N VAL A 88 -13.17 0.40 -8.02
CA VAL A 88 -14.50 0.94 -7.70
C VAL A 88 -15.21 1.31 -8.98
N SER A 89 -16.49 0.96 -9.07
CA SER A 89 -17.37 1.32 -10.16
C SER A 89 -18.45 2.29 -9.70
N ALA A 90 -18.75 3.24 -10.55
CA ALA A 90 -19.78 4.25 -10.29
C ALA A 90 -20.49 4.63 -11.59
N THR A 91 -21.66 5.24 -11.47
CA THR A 91 -22.40 5.83 -12.58
C THR A 91 -22.36 7.34 -12.46
N GLY A 92 -21.88 8.01 -13.49
CA GLY A 92 -21.88 9.47 -13.59
C GLY A 92 -23.15 10.01 -14.19
N VAL A 93 -23.34 11.32 -14.08
CA VAL A 93 -24.51 12.01 -14.64
C VAL A 93 -24.27 12.53 -16.05
N ASN A 94 -23.03 12.74 -16.44
CA ASN A 94 -22.65 13.24 -17.77
C ASN A 94 -21.17 12.93 -18.06
N ALA A 95 -20.70 13.37 -19.20
CA ALA A 95 -19.33 13.14 -19.65
C ALA A 95 -18.27 13.80 -18.76
N SER A 96 -18.65 14.77 -17.95
CA SER A 96 -17.74 15.49 -17.03
C SER A 96 -17.71 14.89 -15.62
N SER A 97 -18.52 13.87 -15.35
CA SER A 97 -18.51 13.19 -14.05
C SER A 97 -17.15 12.54 -13.82
N THR A 98 -16.72 12.49 -12.56
CA THR A 98 -15.41 11.95 -12.17
C THR A 98 -15.53 11.00 -11.00
N LEU A 99 -14.58 10.08 -10.93
CA LEU A 99 -14.38 9.19 -9.80
C LEU A 99 -12.88 9.16 -9.46
N LYS A 100 -12.58 9.28 -8.20
CA LYS A 100 -11.22 9.24 -7.67
C LYS A 100 -11.14 8.15 -6.63
N LEU A 101 -10.13 7.30 -6.71
CA LEU A 101 -9.88 6.21 -5.78
C LEU A 101 -8.46 6.35 -5.21
N GLN A 102 -8.35 6.32 -3.90
CA GLN A 102 -7.10 6.54 -3.18
C GLN A 102 -6.80 5.34 -2.28
N VAL A 103 -5.51 5.03 -2.13
CA VAL A 103 -5.01 4.06 -1.17
C VAL A 103 -4.24 4.77 -0.07
N PHE A 104 -4.57 4.44 1.17
CA PHE A 104 -3.90 4.94 2.37
C PHE A 104 -3.20 3.80 3.09
N VAL A 105 -1.94 4.01 3.43
CA VAL A 105 -1.12 3.05 4.16
C VAL A 105 -0.58 3.76 5.39
N ASP A 106 -0.87 3.21 6.56
CA ASP A 106 -0.48 3.79 7.85
C ASP A 106 -0.90 5.26 7.99
N GLY A 107 -2.10 5.57 7.49
CA GLY A 107 -2.67 6.91 7.55
C GLY A 107 -2.21 7.87 6.46
N GLU A 108 -1.35 7.46 5.56
CA GLU A 108 -0.78 8.30 4.51
C GLU A 108 -1.26 7.85 3.13
N MET A 109 -1.70 8.80 2.30
CA MET A 109 -2.12 8.53 0.92
C MET A 109 -0.89 8.19 0.07
N LYS A 110 -0.89 7.00 -0.53
CA LYS A 110 0.24 6.48 -1.28
C LYS A 110 0.05 6.54 -2.79
N ASP A 111 -1.16 6.40 -3.27
CA ASP A 111 -1.45 6.43 -4.70
C ASP A 111 -2.91 6.76 -4.93
N GLU A 112 -3.23 7.13 -6.17
CA GLU A 112 -4.54 7.56 -6.59
C GLU A 112 -4.81 7.15 -8.02
N GLY A 113 -6.02 6.66 -8.27
CA GLY A 113 -6.54 6.40 -9.62
C GLY A 113 -7.78 7.24 -9.87
N SER A 114 -8.07 7.54 -11.13
CA SER A 114 -9.22 8.35 -11.48
C SER A 114 -9.88 7.86 -12.75
N SER A 115 -11.15 8.26 -12.95
CA SER A 115 -11.95 7.95 -14.11
C SER A 115 -12.89 9.12 -14.39
N SER A 116 -13.32 9.28 -15.62
CA SER A 116 -14.30 10.32 -16.01
C SER A 116 -15.31 9.77 -17.02
N GLY A 117 -16.49 10.34 -17.02
CA GLY A 117 -17.58 9.97 -17.93
C GLY A 117 -18.83 9.48 -17.21
N GLU A 118 -19.77 8.96 -17.97
CA GLU A 118 -21.03 8.43 -17.44
C GLU A 118 -20.85 7.04 -16.82
N ILE A 119 -19.91 6.26 -17.34
CA ILE A 119 -19.51 4.97 -16.76
C ILE A 119 -18.15 5.17 -16.12
N LEU A 120 -18.11 5.07 -14.79
CA LEU A 120 -16.91 5.35 -14.02
C LEU A 120 -16.33 4.05 -13.45
N SER A 121 -15.02 3.86 -13.65
CA SER A 121 -14.29 2.73 -13.10
C SER A 121 -12.87 3.18 -12.78
N ALA A 122 -12.52 3.21 -11.53
CA ALA A 122 -11.19 3.60 -11.07
C ALA A 122 -10.53 2.43 -10.36
N SER A 123 -9.22 2.34 -10.50
CA SER A 123 -8.41 1.35 -9.78
C SER A 123 -7.16 2.00 -9.22
N VAL A 124 -6.65 1.41 -8.15
CA VAL A 124 -5.43 1.88 -7.49
C VAL A 124 -4.71 0.69 -6.87
N SER A 125 -3.40 0.76 -6.81
CA SER A 125 -2.58 -0.26 -6.16
C SER A 125 -1.39 0.39 -5.46
N HIS A 126 -0.89 -0.31 -4.45
CA HIS A 126 0.33 0.07 -3.73
C HIS A 126 1.17 -1.18 -3.50
N SER A 127 2.44 -1.11 -3.90
CA SER A 127 3.42 -2.17 -3.66
C SER A 127 4.23 -1.85 -2.40
N PHE A 128 4.42 -2.86 -1.56
CA PHE A 128 5.19 -2.74 -0.33
C PHE A 128 6.65 -3.07 -0.51
#